data_ddb9428ce9022c12c2795cfe9207e290
#
_entry.id   ddb9428ce9022c12c2795cfe9207e290
#
_cell.length_a   1.000
_cell.length_b   1.000
_cell.length_c   1.000
_cell.angle_alpha   90.00
_cell.angle_beta   90.00
_cell.angle_gamma   90.00
#
_symmetry.space_group_name_H-M   'P 1'
#
loop_
_entity.id
_entity.type
_entity.pdbx_description
1 polymer ?
#
loop_
_entity_poly.entity_id
_entity_poly.type
_entity_poly.pdbx_seq_one_letter_code
_entity_poly.pdbx_strand_id
1 'polypeptide(L)' 'YPTLLIKYHDKKGMISKITSIIANNDINIATMKVSREDNIATMVVETDSVIENKIISEIGESEDIIYIKGINPIVR' A
#
# COMPACT_ATOMS: atom_id res chain seq x y z
N TYR A 1 6.86 7.51 -10.29
CA TYR A 1 5.95 6.36 -10.10
C TYR A 1 4.83 6.71 -9.15
N PRO A 2 3.60 6.23 -9.41
CA PRO A 2 2.54 6.30 -8.41
C PRO A 2 2.99 5.60 -7.12
N THR A 3 2.62 6.16 -5.97
CA THR A 3 3.13 5.70 -4.68
C THR A 3 1.99 5.49 -3.70
N LEU A 4 2.03 4.37 -2.96
CA LEU A 4 1.18 4.12 -1.82
C LEU A 4 2.00 4.23 -0.55
N LEU A 5 1.49 5.02 0.40
CA LEU A 5 2.05 5.11 1.73
C LEU A 5 1.06 4.47 2.70
N ILE A 6 1.47 3.40 3.38
CA ILE A 6 0.58 2.63 4.24
C ILE A 6 1.23 2.48 5.62
N LYS A 7 0.48 2.84 6.66
CA LYS A 7 0.89 2.60 8.04
C LYS A 7 -0.08 1.59 8.64
N TYR A 8 0.46 0.54 9.25
CA TYR A 8 -0.37 -0.57 9.72
C TYR A 8 0.21 -1.23 10.97
N HIS A 9 -0.63 -1.97 11.68
CA HIS A 9 -0.19 -2.78 12.80
C HIS A 9 0.68 -3.93 12.28
N ASP A 10 1.90 -4.06 12.84
CA ASP A 10 2.89 -5.03 12.35
C ASP A 10 2.54 -6.44 12.83
N LYS A 11 1.66 -7.10 12.08
CA LYS A 11 1.21 -8.47 12.35
C LYS A 11 1.63 -9.39 11.22
N LYS A 12 1.73 -10.67 11.51
CA LYS A 12 2.00 -11.68 10.49
C LYS A 12 0.95 -11.62 9.40
N GLY A 13 1.40 -11.73 8.15
CA GLY A 13 0.53 -11.77 7.00
C GLY A 13 0.09 -10.41 6.45
N MET A 14 0.41 -9.31 7.12
CA MET A 14 0.00 -7.99 6.64
C MET A 14 0.62 -7.63 5.30
N ILE A 15 1.92 -7.90 5.13
CA ILE A 15 2.59 -7.63 3.85
C ILE A 15 1.94 -8.44 2.75
N SER A 16 1.70 -9.73 2.99
CA SER A 16 1.04 -10.61 2.01
C SER A 16 -0.36 -10.12 1.67
N LYS A 17 -1.13 -9.71 2.67
CA LYS A 17 -2.49 -9.21 2.47
C LYS A 17 -2.50 -7.96 1.60
N ILE A 18 -1.66 -7.00 1.91
CA ILE A 18 -1.58 -5.74 1.16
C ILE A 18 -1.11 -5.99 -0.27
N THR A 19 -0.04 -6.76 -0.44
CA THR A 19 0.51 -7.02 -1.78
C THR A 19 -0.43 -7.86 -2.62
N SER A 20 -1.20 -8.77 -2.01
CA SER A 20 -2.21 -9.55 -2.73
C SER A 20 -3.34 -8.68 -3.28
N ILE A 21 -3.78 -7.68 -2.51
CA ILE A 21 -4.80 -6.74 -2.96
C ILE A 21 -4.28 -5.96 -4.17
N ILE A 22 -3.03 -5.50 -4.11
CA ILE A 22 -2.41 -4.76 -5.21
C ILE A 22 -2.34 -5.65 -6.46
N ALA A 23 -1.86 -6.88 -6.31
CA ALA A 23 -1.74 -7.82 -7.43
C ALA A 23 -3.10 -8.19 -8.02
N ASN A 24 -4.11 -8.38 -7.19
CA ASN A 24 -5.46 -8.73 -7.64
C ASN A 24 -6.13 -7.60 -8.43
N ASN A 25 -5.62 -6.39 -8.33
CA ASN A 25 -6.08 -5.25 -9.11
C ASN A 25 -5.21 -5.00 -10.35
N ASP A 26 -4.42 -6.00 -10.76
CA ASP A 26 -3.56 -5.94 -11.93
C ASP A 26 -2.50 -4.83 -11.87
N ILE A 27 -2.06 -4.52 -10.67
CA ILE A 27 -1.01 -3.51 -10.48
C ILE A 27 0.31 -4.21 -10.19
N ASN A 28 1.32 -3.85 -10.96
CA ASN A 28 2.66 -4.36 -10.76
C ASN A 28 3.45 -3.44 -9.83
N ILE A 29 4.09 -4.03 -8.82
CA ILE A 29 4.90 -3.28 -7.86
C ILE A 29 6.29 -3.08 -8.44
N ALA A 30 6.71 -1.82 -8.56
CA ALA A 30 8.05 -1.46 -9.02
C ALA A 30 9.05 -1.54 -7.88
N THR A 31 8.72 -0.94 -6.74
CA THR A 31 9.55 -1.01 -5.53
C THR A 31 8.66 -1.10 -4.30
N MET A 32 9.20 -1.68 -3.24
CA MET A 32 8.52 -1.75 -1.95
C MET A 32 9.55 -1.64 -0.84
N LYS A 33 9.26 -0.80 0.14
CA LYS A 33 10.11 -0.62 1.30
C LYS A 33 9.25 -0.68 2.56
N VAL A 34 9.69 -1.43 3.56
CA VAL A 34 8.98 -1.56 4.83
C VAL A 34 9.92 -1.14 5.96
N SER A 35 9.43 -0.25 6.81
CA SER A 35 10.12 0.17 8.03
C SER A 35 9.27 -0.22 9.22
N ARG A 36 9.90 -0.75 10.26
CA ARG A 36 9.20 -1.18 11.46
C ARG A 36 9.71 -0.43 12.67
N GLU A 37 8.80 -0.01 13.52
CA GLU A 37 9.13 0.63 14.78
C GLU A 37 8.06 0.26 15.80
N ASP A 38 8.46 -0.40 16.89
CA ASP A 38 7.55 -0.96 17.88
C ASP A 38 6.57 -1.93 17.20
N ASN A 39 5.27 -1.71 17.35
CA ASN A 39 4.25 -2.57 16.74
C ASN A 39 3.63 -1.95 15.49
N ILE A 40 4.28 -0.94 14.95
CA ILE A 40 3.79 -0.21 13.77
C ILE A 40 4.77 -0.39 12.63
N ALA A 41 4.25 -0.66 11.44
CA ALA A 41 5.03 -0.73 10.22
C ALA A 41 4.57 0.33 9.24
N THR A 42 5.51 0.85 8.46
CA THR A 42 5.23 1.78 7.38
C THR A 42 5.72 1.17 6.08
N MET A 43 4.82 1.05 5.11
CA MET A 43 5.14 0.50 3.79
C MET A 43 5.04 1.61 2.76
N VAL A 44 6.07 1.73 1.93
CA VAL A 44 6.06 2.61 0.77
C VAL A 44 6.14 1.72 -0.47
N VAL A 45 5.12 1.80 -1.31
CA VAL A 45 5.03 0.99 -2.52
C VAL A 45 4.98 1.91 -3.73
N GLU A 46 5.90 1.72 -4.67
CA GLU A 46 5.83 2.38 -5.96
C GLU A 46 5.31 1.38 -6.99
N THR A 47 4.38 1.82 -7.81
CA THR A 47 3.70 0.96 -8.78
C THR A 47 3.87 1.47 -10.21
N ASP A 48 3.60 0.58 -11.18
CA ASP A 48 3.68 0.91 -12.60
C ASP A 48 2.41 1.58 -13.12
N SER A 49 1.35 1.56 -12.35
CA SER A 49 0.03 2.06 -12.79
C SER A 49 -0.53 3.05 -11.80
N VAL A 50 -1.41 3.93 -12.28
CA VAL A 50 -2.14 4.86 -11.43
C VAL A 50 -2.90 4.09 -10.35
N ILE A 51 -2.87 4.61 -9.12
CA ILE A 51 -3.54 4.01 -7.98
C ILE A 51 -4.93 4.61 -7.86
N GLU A 52 -5.95 3.79 -8.15
CA GLU A 52 -7.34 4.21 -8.07
C GLU A 52 -7.86 4.18 -6.64
N ASN A 53 -8.86 5.02 -6.35
CA ASN A 53 -9.43 5.11 -5.01
C ASN A 53 -10.03 3.79 -4.52
N LYS A 54 -10.54 2.94 -5.42
CA LYS A 54 -11.09 1.64 -5.03
C LYS A 54 -10.04 0.75 -4.37
N ILE A 55 -8.79 0.86 -4.81
CA ILE A 55 -7.68 0.07 -4.26
C ILE A 55 -7.34 0.56 -2.85
N ILE A 56 -7.28 1.88 -2.69
CA ILE A 56 -7.04 2.50 -1.40
C ILE A 56 -8.14 2.10 -0.41
N SER A 57 -9.40 2.13 -0.85
CA SER A 57 -10.54 1.73 -0.03
C SER A 57 -10.47 0.26 0.35
N GLU A 58 -10.11 -0.60 -0.58
CA GLU A 58 -10.02 -2.05 -0.34
C GLU A 58 -8.96 -2.37 0.70
N ILE A 59 -7.78 -1.77 0.58
CA ILE A 59 -6.71 -1.95 1.56
C ILE A 59 -7.14 -1.38 2.92
N GLY A 60 -7.75 -0.21 2.91
CA GLY A 60 -8.17 0.49 4.12
C GLY A 60 -9.32 -0.16 4.88
N GLU A 61 -10.00 -1.17 4.29
CA GLU A 61 -11.06 -1.90 4.97
C GLU A 61 -10.55 -2.74 6.14
N SER A 62 -9.27 -3.11 6.14
CA SER A 62 -8.69 -3.87 7.23
C SER A 62 -8.57 -2.98 8.47
N GLU A 63 -9.03 -3.50 9.62
CA GLU A 63 -8.92 -2.79 10.89
C GLU A 63 -7.47 -2.62 11.35
N ASP A 64 -6.53 -3.35 10.76
CA ASP A 64 -5.12 -3.22 11.05
C ASP A 64 -4.43 -2.09 10.29
N ILE A 65 -5.12 -1.47 9.35
CA ILE A 65 -4.60 -0.31 8.62
C ILE A 65 -4.87 0.95 9.45
N ILE A 66 -3.79 1.65 9.79
CA ILE A 66 -3.85 2.89 10.56
C ILE A 66 -4.03 4.08 9.63
N TYR A 67 -3.33 4.07 8.51
CA TYR A 67 -3.31 5.18 7.57
C TYR A 67 -2.93 4.67 6.19
N ILE A 68 -3.58 5.21 5.17
CA ILE A 68 -3.24 4.92 3.78
C ILE A 68 -3.42 6.16 2.92
N LYS A 69 -2.46 6.41 2.04
CA LYS A 69 -2.51 7.52 1.11
C LYS A 69 -1.94 7.10 -0.22
N GLY A 70 -2.64 7.42 -1.30
CA GLY A 70 -2.15 7.25 -2.67
C GLY A 70 -1.64 8.58 -3.21
N ILE A 71 -0.49 8.55 -3.85
CA ILE A 71 0.11 9.71 -4.49
C ILE A 71 0.34 9.37 -5.95
N ASN A 72 -0.41 10.00 -6.84
CA ASN A 72 -0.24 9.81 -8.27
C ASN A 72 0.50 11.01 -8.86
N PRO A 73 1.48 10.79 -9.74
CA PRO A 73 2.20 11.89 -10.38
C PRO A 73 1.26 12.76 -11.20
N ILE A 74 1.54 14.05 -11.21
CA ILE A 74 0.83 14.97 -12.08
C ILE A 74 1.48 14.87 -13.47
N VAL A 75 0.68 14.50 -14.47
CA VAL A 75 1.12 14.44 -15.85
C VAL A 75 0.72 15.73 -16.55
N ARG A 76 1.68 16.37 -17.18
CA ARG A 76 1.43 17.62 -17.92
C ARG A 76 1.75 17.44 -19.40
#